data_794fcfba5c8e93a94799a57c6530e6b1
#
_entry.id   794fcfba5c8e93a94799a57c6530e6b1
#
_cell.length_a   1.000
_cell.length_b   1.000
_cell.length_c   1.000
_cell.angle_alpha   90.00
_cell.angle_beta   90.00
_cell.angle_gamma   90.00
#
_symmetry.space_group_name_H-M   'P 1'
#
loop_
_entity.id
_entity.type
_entity.pdbx_description
1 polymer ?
#
loop_
_entity_poly.entity_id
_entity_poly.type
_entity_poly.pdbx_seq_one_letter_code
_entity_poly.pdbx_strand_id
1 'polypeptide(L)'
;YNKMIGGEVAIHFRALEKLKTIRIDLDKNLQIKSLELAEKQIPFLRSNKAVIASLQDSLVIGRDYILKVKYEGKPISAKNPPWSGGVVWKYDNDGNPWIGVTCETEGGSIWFPCKDHISDEPDSVRLRMSVPAGLEVVSNGIQESHTSKPGKEVFTWSTHYPVNIYNITFYAGKYEHFNDTMATEQGILNLDYYVLKENLTKAKKHFGQVKDVISFYSRSFGPYPWIKEGFKLVEGPYEGMEHQTAIGYGSGYSNLRRLGGDHIIVHETAHEWWGNAVSVSDFSDIWLHEGFATYSEMIFAEHKKGYDSSLLYARHWISGWINNKLPVIGPPDVSYWDSKDNDVYNKGAMILHTIRNVLNDSTLFFDILQTFYSEHAVS
;
A
#
# COMPACT_ATOMS: atom_id res chain seq x y z
N TYR A 1 2.85 -25.81 -6.46
CA TYR A 1 2.93 -24.98 -5.24
C TYR A 1 1.71 -25.23 -4.38
N ASN A 2 1.92 -25.40 -3.05
CA ASN A 2 0.84 -25.73 -2.12
C ASN A 2 -0.01 -24.52 -1.71
N LYS A 3 0.28 -23.30 -2.24
CA LYS A 3 -0.38 -22.04 -1.88
C LYS A 3 -0.42 -21.84 -0.35
N MET A 4 0.70 -22.06 0.29
CA MET A 4 0.88 -21.93 1.74
C MET A 4 1.90 -20.85 2.05
N ILE A 5 1.66 -20.15 3.13
CA ILE A 5 2.62 -19.25 3.77
C ILE A 5 2.80 -19.67 5.23
N GLY A 6 3.92 -19.30 5.80
CA GLY A 6 4.20 -19.49 7.21
C GLY A 6 5.47 -18.77 7.60
N GLY A 7 5.53 -18.40 8.85
CA GLY A 7 6.66 -17.62 9.35
C GLY A 7 6.55 -17.33 10.84
N GLU A 8 7.36 -16.40 11.24
CA GLU A 8 7.35 -15.80 12.58
C GLU A 8 7.29 -14.28 12.44
N VAL A 9 6.37 -13.65 13.14
CA VAL A 9 6.30 -12.20 13.30
C VAL A 9 6.72 -11.85 14.72
N ALA A 10 7.67 -10.93 14.86
CA ALA A 10 8.06 -10.31 16.13
C ALA A 10 7.47 -8.89 16.15
N ILE A 11 6.44 -8.69 16.96
CA ILE A 11 5.78 -7.39 17.15
C ILE A 11 6.45 -6.71 18.34
N HIS A 12 7.18 -5.63 18.08
CA HIS A 12 7.78 -4.77 19.09
C HIS A 12 6.78 -3.67 19.42
N PHE A 13 6.46 -3.52 20.71
CA PHE A 13 5.50 -2.50 21.13
C PHE A 13 5.78 -1.97 22.53
N ARG A 14 5.38 -0.74 22.79
CA ARG A 14 5.37 -0.12 24.13
C ARG A 14 3.98 -0.18 24.73
N ALA A 15 3.87 -0.68 25.95
CA ALA A 15 2.58 -0.71 26.64
C ALA A 15 2.15 0.71 27.08
N LEU A 16 1.00 1.16 26.61
CA LEU A 16 0.39 2.44 26.99
C LEU A 16 -0.60 2.27 28.15
N GLU A 17 -1.07 1.03 28.38
CA GLU A 17 -2.06 0.69 29.38
C GLU A 17 -1.67 -0.56 30.16
N LYS A 18 -2.25 -0.70 31.36
CA LYS A 18 -2.09 -1.89 32.20
C LYS A 18 -3.10 -2.97 31.81
N LEU A 19 -2.73 -3.80 30.85
CA LEU A 19 -3.60 -4.86 30.30
C LEU A 19 -3.14 -6.25 30.75
N LYS A 20 -4.10 -7.18 30.92
CA LYS A 20 -3.88 -8.63 31.11
C LYS A 20 -4.15 -9.44 29.85
N THR A 21 -4.55 -8.80 28.79
CA THR A 21 -4.79 -9.45 27.50
C THR A 21 -4.17 -8.65 26.38
N ILE A 22 -3.73 -9.34 25.33
CA ILE A 22 -3.28 -8.73 24.08
C ILE A 22 -4.14 -9.32 22.97
N ARG A 23 -4.74 -8.47 22.17
CA ARG A 23 -5.44 -8.88 20.94
C ARG A 23 -4.49 -8.80 19.76
N ILE A 24 -4.50 -9.83 18.92
CA ILE A 24 -3.85 -9.89 17.62
C ILE A 24 -4.91 -10.32 16.61
N ASP A 25 -4.84 -9.79 15.42
CA ASP A 25 -5.69 -10.21 14.31
C ASP A 25 -4.90 -11.14 13.39
N LEU A 26 -5.55 -12.23 12.98
CA LEU A 26 -5.02 -13.22 12.04
C LEU A 26 -6.18 -14.02 11.45
N ASP A 27 -6.22 -14.16 10.13
CA ASP A 27 -7.30 -14.90 9.48
C ASP A 27 -7.35 -16.36 9.94
N LYS A 28 -8.56 -16.91 10.03
CA LYS A 28 -8.81 -18.28 10.51
C LYS A 28 -8.10 -19.38 9.73
N ASN A 29 -7.76 -19.12 8.46
CA ASN A 29 -7.04 -20.08 7.61
C ASN A 29 -5.56 -20.21 7.97
N LEU A 30 -5.04 -19.29 8.79
CA LEU A 30 -3.67 -19.27 9.28
C LEU A 30 -3.65 -19.72 10.75
N GLN A 31 -2.96 -20.83 11.04
CA GLN A 31 -2.89 -21.42 12.37
C GLN A 31 -1.70 -20.87 13.15
N ILE A 32 -1.92 -20.51 14.41
CA ILE A 32 -0.83 -20.17 15.33
C ILE A 32 -0.17 -21.45 15.82
N LYS A 33 1.14 -21.54 15.69
CA LYS A 33 1.97 -22.66 16.18
C LYS A 33 2.56 -22.36 17.55
N SER A 34 2.95 -21.11 17.80
CA SER A 34 3.37 -20.65 19.11
C SER A 34 3.11 -19.16 19.27
N LEU A 35 2.87 -18.76 20.51
CA LEU A 35 2.73 -17.36 20.93
C LEU A 35 3.57 -17.11 22.16
N GLU A 36 4.51 -16.20 22.07
CA GLU A 36 5.47 -15.90 23.13
C GLU A 36 5.52 -14.40 23.42
N LEU A 37 5.51 -14.04 24.70
CA LEU A 37 5.79 -12.68 25.16
C LEU A 37 7.03 -12.71 26.07
N ALA A 38 8.03 -11.87 25.73
CA ALA A 38 9.29 -11.81 26.46
C ALA A 38 9.90 -13.20 26.66
N GLU A 39 9.98 -14.00 25.60
CA GLU A 39 10.53 -15.37 25.55
C GLU A 39 9.76 -16.44 26.36
N LYS A 40 8.57 -16.13 26.84
CA LYS A 40 7.71 -17.07 27.55
C LYS A 40 6.48 -17.39 26.72
N GLN A 41 6.17 -18.68 26.60
CA GLN A 41 4.90 -19.13 25.98
C GLN A 41 3.72 -18.59 26.78
N ILE A 42 2.74 -18.04 26.10
CA ILE A 42 1.52 -17.52 26.69
C ILE A 42 0.29 -18.23 26.09
N PRO A 43 -0.73 -18.54 26.91
CA PRO A 43 -1.97 -19.13 26.43
C PRO A 43 -2.78 -18.11 25.63
N PHE A 44 -3.51 -18.61 24.66
CA PHE A 44 -4.40 -17.79 23.85
C PHE A 44 -5.70 -18.51 23.53
N LEU A 45 -6.75 -17.74 23.29
CA LEU A 45 -8.00 -18.18 22.71
C LEU A 45 -8.15 -17.59 21.33
N ARG A 46 -8.72 -18.33 20.42
CA ARG A 46 -9.00 -17.88 19.07
C ARG A 46 -10.50 -17.78 18.83
N SER A 47 -10.94 -16.64 18.33
CA SER A 47 -12.31 -16.39 17.93
C SER A 47 -12.31 -15.74 16.55
N ASN A 48 -12.65 -16.51 15.51
CA ASN A 48 -12.63 -16.08 14.12
C ASN A 48 -11.26 -15.44 13.72
N LYS A 49 -11.23 -14.17 13.39
CA LYS A 49 -9.99 -13.43 13.08
C LYS A 49 -9.21 -13.01 14.33
N ALA A 50 -9.85 -12.90 15.49
CA ALA A 50 -9.19 -12.41 16.70
C ALA A 50 -8.47 -13.54 17.47
N VAL A 51 -7.29 -13.24 17.95
CA VAL A 51 -6.48 -14.07 18.86
C VAL A 51 -6.27 -13.28 20.13
N ILE A 52 -6.81 -13.78 21.26
CA ILE A 52 -6.73 -13.13 22.55
C ILE A 52 -5.71 -13.87 23.40
N ALA A 53 -4.55 -13.29 23.57
CA ALA A 53 -3.50 -13.78 24.45
C ALA A 53 -3.79 -13.39 25.89
N SER A 54 -3.67 -14.33 26.84
CA SER A 54 -3.87 -14.10 28.27
C SER A 54 -2.52 -14.03 29.00
N LEU A 55 -2.30 -12.98 29.78
CA LEU A 55 -1.05 -12.74 30.48
C LEU A 55 -1.20 -13.15 31.94
N GLN A 56 -0.16 -13.76 32.51
CA GLN A 56 -0.10 -14.06 33.93
C GLN A 56 -0.06 -12.75 34.75
N ASP A 57 0.84 -11.85 34.35
CA ASP A 57 0.99 -10.53 34.94
C ASP A 57 0.55 -9.47 33.93
N SER A 58 0.03 -8.34 34.45
CA SER A 58 -0.34 -7.22 33.59
C SER A 58 0.90 -6.57 32.96
N LEU A 59 0.72 -6.05 31.74
CA LEU A 59 1.71 -5.17 31.13
C LEU A 59 2.02 -3.98 32.03
N VAL A 60 3.27 -3.54 32.02
CA VAL A 60 3.75 -2.36 32.78
C VAL A 60 3.77 -1.18 31.81
N ILE A 61 3.06 -0.11 32.14
CA ILE A 61 2.99 1.11 31.32
C ILE A 61 4.40 1.66 31.06
N GLY A 62 4.66 2.06 29.83
CA GLY A 62 5.94 2.60 29.35
C GLY A 62 7.03 1.56 29.10
N ARG A 63 6.78 0.28 29.37
CA ARG A 63 7.74 -0.79 29.11
C ARG A 63 7.58 -1.33 27.69
N ASP A 64 8.73 -1.62 27.05
CA ASP A 64 8.79 -2.27 25.75
C ASP A 64 8.69 -3.78 25.88
N TYR A 65 7.98 -4.40 24.93
CA TYR A 65 7.75 -5.83 24.85
C TYR A 65 7.97 -6.33 23.42
N ILE A 66 8.27 -7.62 23.31
CA ILE A 66 8.32 -8.33 22.04
C ILE A 66 7.34 -9.51 22.12
N LEU A 67 6.34 -9.48 21.25
CA LEU A 67 5.39 -10.56 21.06
C LEU A 67 5.79 -11.33 19.81
N LYS A 68 6.14 -12.62 19.95
CA LYS A 68 6.49 -13.49 18.83
C LYS A 68 5.33 -14.42 18.50
N VAL A 69 4.94 -14.44 17.24
CA VAL A 69 3.85 -15.27 16.73
C VAL A 69 4.37 -16.16 15.61
N LYS A 70 4.45 -17.47 15.82
CA LYS A 70 4.69 -18.43 14.73
C LYS A 70 3.36 -18.88 14.15
N TYR A 71 3.27 -18.89 12.83
CA TYR A 71 2.04 -19.24 12.14
C TYR A 71 2.32 -19.92 10.80
N GLU A 72 1.33 -20.65 10.31
CA GLU A 72 1.32 -21.22 8.97
C GLU A 72 -0.10 -21.51 8.49
N GLY A 73 -0.30 -21.59 7.20
CA GLY A 73 -1.57 -21.99 6.61
C GLY A 73 -1.73 -21.60 5.15
N LYS A 74 -2.93 -21.75 4.65
CA LYS A 74 -3.33 -21.30 3.32
C LYS A 74 -4.04 -19.95 3.47
N PRO A 75 -3.40 -18.83 3.09
CA PRO A 75 -4.04 -17.53 3.18
C PRO A 75 -5.25 -17.46 2.24
N ILE A 76 -6.09 -16.45 2.45
CA ILE A 76 -7.18 -16.14 1.52
C ILE A 76 -6.56 -15.89 0.14
N SER A 77 -7.07 -16.56 -0.88
CA SER A 77 -6.74 -16.24 -2.27
C SER A 77 -7.68 -15.16 -2.77
N ALA A 78 -7.13 -14.10 -3.33
CA ALA A 78 -7.91 -13.00 -3.89
C ALA A 78 -8.85 -13.50 -4.99
N LYS A 79 -10.11 -13.05 -4.95
CA LYS A 79 -11.12 -13.41 -5.94
C LYS A 79 -11.17 -12.42 -7.10
N ASN A 80 -11.06 -11.15 -6.80
CA ASN A 80 -11.09 -10.05 -7.76
C ASN A 80 -10.11 -8.95 -7.31
N PRO A 81 -8.78 -9.20 -7.37
CA PRO A 81 -7.79 -8.24 -6.90
C PRO A 81 -7.71 -7.01 -7.85
N PRO A 82 -7.48 -5.80 -7.31
CA PRO A 82 -7.25 -5.50 -5.90
C PRO A 82 -8.52 -5.41 -5.04
N TRP A 83 -9.70 -5.21 -5.61
CA TRP A 83 -10.98 -4.89 -4.93
C TRP A 83 -11.54 -6.01 -4.01
N SER A 84 -11.06 -7.22 -4.13
CA SER A 84 -11.33 -8.32 -3.21
C SER A 84 -10.00 -8.97 -2.91
N GLY A 85 -9.41 -8.57 -1.79
CA GLY A 85 -8.03 -8.85 -1.44
C GLY A 85 -7.74 -10.29 -1.10
N GLY A 86 -6.47 -10.55 -0.91
CA GLY A 86 -5.90 -11.86 -0.65
C GLY A 86 -4.55 -12.04 -1.34
N VAL A 87 -3.99 -13.22 -1.21
CA VAL A 87 -2.80 -13.58 -1.97
C VAL A 87 -3.20 -14.01 -3.38
N VAL A 88 -2.62 -13.36 -4.38
CA VAL A 88 -2.83 -13.67 -5.79
C VAL A 88 -1.78 -14.65 -6.26
N TRP A 89 -2.24 -15.80 -6.75
CA TRP A 89 -1.38 -16.89 -7.21
C TRP A 89 -1.56 -17.06 -8.71
N LYS A 90 -0.71 -16.42 -9.49
CA LYS A 90 -0.70 -16.56 -10.96
C LYS A 90 0.64 -17.16 -11.44
N TYR A 91 0.75 -17.30 -12.73
CA TYR A 91 1.95 -17.72 -13.43
C TYR A 91 2.23 -16.72 -14.55
N ASP A 92 3.50 -16.48 -14.84
CA ASP A 92 3.93 -15.76 -16.04
C ASP A 92 3.73 -16.61 -17.29
N ASN A 93 4.05 -16.06 -18.46
CA ASN A 93 3.89 -16.75 -19.74
C ASN A 93 4.81 -17.97 -19.91
N ASP A 94 5.90 -18.03 -19.15
CA ASP A 94 6.83 -19.16 -19.13
C ASP A 94 6.44 -20.22 -18.08
N GLY A 95 5.34 -20.01 -17.34
CA GLY A 95 4.84 -20.91 -16.30
C GLY A 95 5.55 -20.77 -14.95
N ASN A 96 6.33 -19.71 -14.73
CA ASN A 96 6.92 -19.43 -13.41
C ASN A 96 5.87 -18.81 -12.48
N PRO A 97 5.95 -19.05 -11.17
CA PRO A 97 5.08 -18.40 -10.20
C PRO A 97 5.16 -16.87 -10.28
N TRP A 98 4.00 -16.24 -10.24
CA TRP A 98 3.83 -14.79 -10.18
C TRP A 98 2.81 -14.45 -9.12
N ILE A 99 3.30 -13.98 -7.99
CA ILE A 99 2.57 -13.89 -6.73
C ILE A 99 2.60 -12.45 -6.23
N GLY A 100 1.50 -11.98 -5.69
CA GLY A 100 1.40 -10.72 -4.98
C GLY A 100 0.33 -10.80 -3.90
N VAL A 101 0.22 -9.77 -3.07
CA VAL A 101 -0.83 -9.65 -2.06
C VAL A 101 -1.49 -8.30 -2.17
N THR A 102 -2.80 -8.26 -2.00
CA THR A 102 -3.60 -7.04 -1.82
C THR A 102 -4.48 -7.24 -0.60
N CYS A 103 -4.56 -6.27 0.29
CA CYS A 103 -5.31 -6.43 1.53
C CYS A 103 -5.95 -5.14 2.07
N GLU A 104 -6.10 -4.12 1.25
CA GLU A 104 -6.73 -2.86 1.64
C GLU A 104 -8.12 -3.09 2.26
N THR A 105 -8.94 -3.89 1.61
CA THR A 105 -10.33 -4.14 2.05
C THR A 105 -10.46 -5.22 3.11
N GLU A 106 -9.50 -6.13 3.25
CA GLU A 106 -9.55 -7.27 4.18
C GLU A 106 -8.64 -7.11 5.40
N GLY A 107 -7.65 -6.22 5.30
CA GLY A 107 -6.62 -6.00 6.30
C GLY A 107 -5.40 -6.92 6.16
N GLY A 108 -4.27 -6.53 6.76
CA GLY A 108 -3.01 -7.29 6.73
C GLY A 108 -3.09 -8.65 7.40
N SER A 109 -4.04 -8.84 8.32
CA SER A 109 -4.26 -10.09 9.05
C SER A 109 -4.60 -11.30 8.16
N ILE A 110 -4.92 -11.07 6.88
CA ILE A 110 -5.17 -12.16 5.92
C ILE A 110 -3.92 -12.97 5.57
N TRP A 111 -2.72 -12.42 5.80
CA TRP A 111 -1.48 -13.12 5.46
C TRP A 111 -0.42 -13.10 6.57
N PHE A 112 -0.48 -12.21 7.57
CA PHE A 112 0.40 -12.22 8.73
C PHE A 112 -0.31 -11.73 10.00
N PRO A 113 0.10 -12.17 11.21
CA PRO A 113 -0.46 -11.67 12.46
C PRO A 113 -0.05 -10.23 12.73
N CYS A 114 -1.04 -9.36 13.01
CA CYS A 114 -0.83 -7.92 13.23
C CYS A 114 -1.92 -7.35 14.16
N LYS A 115 -1.80 -6.06 14.49
CA LYS A 115 -2.92 -5.24 14.95
C LYS A 115 -3.52 -4.61 13.70
N ASP A 116 -4.66 -5.15 13.27
CA ASP A 116 -5.25 -4.82 11.98
C ASP A 116 -6.20 -3.63 12.09
N HIS A 117 -5.61 -2.45 12.26
CA HIS A 117 -6.34 -1.18 12.32
C HIS A 117 -5.48 -0.06 11.74
N ILE A 118 -6.05 0.76 10.88
CA ILE A 118 -5.34 1.80 10.13
C ILE A 118 -4.73 2.89 11.03
N SER A 119 -5.27 3.12 12.24
CA SER A 119 -4.72 4.08 13.21
C SER A 119 -3.43 3.65 13.87
N ASP A 120 -2.92 2.46 13.58
CA ASP A 120 -1.75 1.90 14.26
C ASP A 120 -0.72 1.44 13.24
N GLU A 121 0.05 2.39 12.77
CA GLU A 121 1.15 2.17 11.84
C GLU A 121 2.42 1.79 12.60
N PRO A 122 3.09 0.68 12.26
CA PRO A 122 4.42 0.41 12.79
C PRO A 122 5.43 1.44 12.27
N ASP A 123 6.29 1.93 13.16
CA ASP A 123 7.37 2.88 12.82
C ASP A 123 8.33 2.33 11.76
N SER A 124 8.45 1.02 11.67
CA SER A 124 9.28 0.31 10.70
C SER A 124 8.88 -1.15 10.59
N VAL A 125 9.16 -1.73 9.42
CA VAL A 125 8.92 -3.16 9.14
C VAL A 125 10.17 -3.76 8.53
N ARG A 126 10.52 -4.97 8.98
CA ARG A 126 11.56 -5.78 8.37
C ARG A 126 10.98 -7.11 7.92
N LEU A 127 10.91 -7.31 6.62
CA LEU A 127 10.41 -8.53 5.99
C LEU A 127 11.57 -9.39 5.50
N ARG A 128 11.72 -10.60 6.06
CA ARG A 128 12.64 -11.61 5.56
C ARG A 128 11.87 -12.76 4.95
N MET A 129 11.97 -12.91 3.64
CA MET A 129 11.21 -13.90 2.89
C MET A 129 12.11 -14.91 2.20
N SER A 130 11.71 -16.18 2.28
CA SER A 130 12.38 -17.28 1.56
C SER A 130 11.44 -17.82 0.50
N VAL A 131 11.92 -17.85 -0.74
CA VAL A 131 11.20 -18.35 -1.92
C VAL A 131 12.01 -19.44 -2.62
N PRO A 132 11.38 -20.27 -3.48
CA PRO A 132 12.12 -21.22 -4.32
C PRO A 132 13.21 -20.56 -5.17
N ALA A 133 14.28 -21.29 -5.45
CA ALA A 133 15.37 -20.80 -6.29
C ALA A 133 14.89 -20.27 -7.65
N GLY A 134 15.46 -19.15 -8.07
CA GLY A 134 15.15 -18.49 -9.34
C GLY A 134 13.94 -17.52 -9.28
N LEU A 135 13.29 -17.37 -8.12
CA LEU A 135 12.31 -16.31 -7.90
C LEU A 135 12.97 -15.15 -7.15
N GLU A 136 12.53 -13.95 -7.46
CA GLU A 136 12.88 -12.71 -6.77
C GLU A 136 11.71 -12.27 -5.87
N VAL A 137 12.04 -11.60 -4.75
CA VAL A 137 11.05 -10.98 -3.86
C VAL A 137 11.29 -9.48 -3.83
N VAL A 138 10.22 -8.72 -4.06
CA VAL A 138 10.19 -7.26 -3.92
C VAL A 138 9.19 -6.90 -2.83
N SER A 139 9.52 -5.90 -2.01
CA SER A 139 8.68 -5.41 -0.92
C SER A 139 8.88 -3.92 -0.69
N ASN A 140 8.18 -3.38 0.31
CA ASN A 140 8.30 -2.00 0.77
C ASN A 140 9.74 -1.67 1.21
N GLY A 141 10.11 -0.40 1.15
CA GLY A 141 11.38 0.10 1.67
C GLY A 141 12.58 -0.27 0.81
N ILE A 142 13.70 -0.59 1.45
CA ILE A 142 14.98 -0.93 0.82
C ILE A 142 15.34 -2.41 0.98
N GLN A 143 16.00 -2.96 -0.03
CA GLN A 143 16.57 -4.31 0.05
C GLN A 143 17.85 -4.29 0.87
N GLU A 144 17.83 -4.85 2.08
CA GLU A 144 19.01 -4.97 2.92
C GLU A 144 19.97 -6.09 2.48
N SER A 145 19.40 -7.21 2.04
CA SER A 145 20.20 -8.36 1.62
C SER A 145 19.46 -9.33 0.72
N HIS A 146 20.23 -10.03 -0.10
CA HIS A 146 19.85 -11.21 -0.85
C HIS A 146 20.88 -12.32 -0.64
N THR A 147 20.42 -13.53 -0.43
CA THR A 147 21.29 -14.71 -0.24
C THR A 147 20.71 -15.93 -0.94
N SER A 148 21.45 -16.48 -1.89
CA SER A 148 21.13 -17.74 -2.53
C SER A 148 21.57 -18.92 -1.65
N LYS A 149 20.68 -19.89 -1.49
CA LYS A 149 20.94 -21.17 -0.80
C LYS A 149 20.46 -22.32 -1.68
N PRO A 150 20.97 -23.56 -1.48
CA PRO A 150 20.49 -24.70 -2.24
C PRO A 150 18.95 -24.80 -2.24
N GLY A 151 18.33 -24.69 -3.42
CA GLY A 151 16.89 -24.80 -3.63
C GLY A 151 16.04 -23.57 -3.23
N LYS A 152 16.64 -22.49 -2.73
CA LYS A 152 15.88 -21.29 -2.32
C LYS A 152 16.69 -19.99 -2.38
N GLU A 153 15.97 -18.90 -2.54
CA GLU A 153 16.46 -17.53 -2.35
C GLU A 153 15.92 -16.96 -1.04
N VAL A 154 16.67 -16.07 -0.40
CA VAL A 154 16.29 -15.37 0.82
C VAL A 154 16.54 -13.88 0.64
N PHE A 155 15.48 -13.08 0.70
CA PHE A 155 15.53 -11.63 0.60
C PHE A 155 15.18 -11.01 1.95
N THR A 156 15.81 -9.88 2.26
CA THR A 156 15.44 -9.04 3.41
C THR A 156 15.19 -7.63 2.92
N TRP A 157 14.02 -7.10 3.22
CA TRP A 157 13.58 -5.74 2.95
C TRP A 157 13.24 -5.04 4.25
N SER A 158 13.41 -3.72 4.33
CA SER A 158 13.02 -2.95 5.50
C SER A 158 12.52 -1.56 5.14
N THR A 159 11.49 -1.12 5.86
CA THR A 159 11.04 0.27 5.90
C THR A 159 11.66 0.96 7.11
N HIS A 160 11.92 2.27 6.97
CA HIS A 160 12.42 3.14 8.04
C HIS A 160 11.48 4.32 8.29
N TYR A 161 10.34 4.31 7.61
CA TYR A 161 9.22 5.22 7.80
C TYR A 161 8.00 4.43 8.28
N PRO A 162 7.06 5.07 8.99
CA PRO A 162 5.78 4.45 9.29
C PRO A 162 5.10 3.93 8.04
N VAL A 163 4.39 2.83 8.17
CA VAL A 163 3.70 2.18 7.06
C VAL A 163 2.38 1.59 7.49
N ASN A 164 1.32 1.84 6.75
CA ASN A 164 0.02 1.24 6.99
C ASN A 164 0.10 -0.29 6.96
N ILE A 165 -0.57 -0.96 7.88
CA ILE A 165 -0.58 -2.43 7.96
C ILE A 165 -1.04 -3.07 6.65
N TYR A 166 -2.05 -2.51 5.97
CA TYR A 166 -2.54 -3.04 4.70
C TYR A 166 -1.55 -2.81 3.54
N ASN A 167 -0.66 -1.83 3.67
CA ASN A 167 0.38 -1.52 2.68
C ASN A 167 1.63 -2.40 2.78
N ILE A 168 1.78 -3.17 3.87
CA ILE A 168 2.87 -4.14 3.98
C ILE A 168 2.64 -5.25 2.97
N THR A 169 3.53 -5.37 1.99
CA THR A 169 3.33 -6.21 0.83
C THR A 169 4.57 -7.01 0.45
N PHE A 170 4.36 -7.99 -0.42
CA PHE A 170 5.42 -8.66 -1.16
C PHE A 170 4.95 -9.03 -2.56
N TYR A 171 5.89 -9.04 -3.46
CA TYR A 171 5.75 -9.62 -4.80
C TYR A 171 6.81 -10.72 -4.92
N ALA A 172 6.43 -11.85 -5.51
CA ALA A 172 7.39 -12.91 -5.81
C ALA A 172 7.18 -13.40 -7.24
N GLY A 173 8.24 -13.35 -8.04
CA GLY A 173 8.18 -13.69 -9.45
C GLY A 173 9.56 -13.80 -10.09
N LYS A 174 9.60 -14.14 -11.35
CA LYS A 174 10.83 -14.12 -12.13
C LYS A 174 10.98 -12.78 -12.83
N TYR A 175 11.38 -11.78 -12.03
CA TYR A 175 11.47 -10.40 -12.48
C TYR A 175 12.78 -10.10 -13.22
N GLU A 176 12.68 -9.20 -14.19
CA GLU A 176 13.78 -8.40 -14.72
C GLU A 176 13.75 -7.04 -14.00
N HIS A 177 14.91 -6.60 -13.53
CA HIS A 177 15.07 -5.34 -12.84
C HIS A 177 15.79 -4.32 -13.71
N PHE A 178 15.32 -3.08 -13.69
CA PHE A 178 16.04 -1.92 -14.19
C PHE A 178 15.73 -0.71 -13.33
N ASN A 179 16.63 0.26 -13.33
CA ASN A 179 16.52 1.45 -12.48
C ASN A 179 16.78 2.73 -13.28
N ASP A 180 16.40 3.82 -12.64
CA ASP A 180 16.67 5.20 -13.06
C ASP A 180 16.83 6.08 -11.81
N THR A 181 17.16 7.32 -11.98
CA THR A 181 17.26 8.29 -10.89
C THR A 181 16.61 9.61 -11.28
N MET A 182 16.17 10.35 -10.28
CA MET A 182 15.58 11.68 -10.43
C MET A 182 16.19 12.64 -9.41
N ALA A 183 16.68 13.80 -9.87
CA ALA A 183 17.09 14.87 -8.97
C ALA A 183 15.85 15.56 -8.38
N THR A 184 15.84 15.73 -7.07
CA THR A 184 14.82 16.45 -6.31
C THR A 184 15.47 17.48 -5.40
N GLU A 185 14.67 18.35 -4.78
CA GLU A 185 15.18 19.31 -3.79
C GLU A 185 15.78 18.64 -2.54
N GLN A 186 15.31 17.42 -2.23
CA GLN A 186 15.79 16.61 -1.08
C GLN A 186 17.03 15.77 -1.42
N GLY A 187 17.44 15.69 -2.68
CA GLY A 187 18.54 14.84 -3.16
C GLY A 187 18.16 13.98 -4.35
N ILE A 188 18.85 12.88 -4.52
CA ILE A 188 18.59 11.94 -5.62
C ILE A 188 17.56 10.90 -5.15
N LEU A 189 16.43 10.85 -5.87
CA LEU A 189 15.43 9.80 -5.71
C LEU A 189 15.79 8.62 -6.64
N ASN A 190 15.93 7.43 -6.06
CA ASN A 190 16.10 6.19 -6.83
C ASN A 190 14.73 5.69 -7.31
N LEU A 191 14.67 5.25 -8.56
CA LEU A 191 13.50 4.70 -9.21
C LEU A 191 13.82 3.28 -9.65
N ASP A 192 13.18 2.29 -9.06
CA ASP A 192 13.41 0.88 -9.35
C ASP A 192 12.18 0.24 -9.99
N TYR A 193 12.39 -0.57 -10.99
CA TYR A 193 11.34 -1.18 -11.78
C TYR A 193 11.54 -2.68 -11.89
N TYR A 194 10.56 -3.44 -11.44
CA TYR A 194 10.55 -4.90 -11.48
C TYR A 194 9.43 -5.37 -12.38
N VAL A 195 9.76 -6.01 -13.49
CA VAL A 195 8.79 -6.39 -14.52
C VAL A 195 9.01 -7.82 -15.00
N LEU A 196 7.99 -8.44 -15.55
CA LEU A 196 8.15 -9.73 -16.21
C LEU A 196 9.00 -9.58 -17.46
N LYS A 197 9.80 -10.59 -17.78
CA LYS A 197 10.76 -10.59 -18.88
C LYS A 197 10.15 -10.17 -20.23
N GLU A 198 8.96 -10.68 -20.54
CA GLU A 198 8.24 -10.38 -21.77
C GLU A 198 7.84 -8.91 -21.92
N ASN A 199 7.75 -8.18 -20.81
CA ASN A 199 7.33 -6.78 -20.78
C ASN A 199 8.48 -5.78 -20.64
N LEU A 200 9.72 -6.24 -20.43
CA LEU A 200 10.89 -5.39 -20.18
C LEU A 200 11.05 -4.24 -21.18
N THR A 201 10.95 -4.53 -22.47
CA THR A 201 11.12 -3.50 -23.53
C THR A 201 10.00 -2.47 -23.50
N LYS A 202 8.75 -2.91 -23.27
CA LYS A 202 7.60 -2.01 -23.13
C LYS A 202 7.74 -1.14 -21.87
N ALA A 203 8.09 -1.76 -20.75
CA ALA A 203 8.25 -1.11 -19.47
C ALA A 203 9.30 0.00 -19.49
N LYS A 204 10.49 -0.28 -20.02
CA LYS A 204 11.56 0.73 -20.15
C LYS A 204 11.12 1.99 -20.90
N LYS A 205 10.28 1.85 -21.91
CA LYS A 205 9.73 2.99 -22.64
C LYS A 205 8.59 3.66 -21.86
N HIS A 206 7.71 2.86 -21.30
CA HIS A 206 6.46 3.34 -20.69
C HIS A 206 6.67 4.03 -19.36
N PHE A 207 7.54 3.49 -18.50
CA PHE A 207 7.81 4.01 -17.16
C PHE A 207 8.65 5.30 -17.16
N GLY A 208 9.17 5.73 -18.30
CA GLY A 208 9.79 7.05 -18.42
C GLY A 208 8.88 8.22 -17.99
N GLN A 209 7.54 8.02 -17.99
CA GLN A 209 6.57 9.02 -17.53
C GLN A 209 6.54 9.21 -16.00
N VAL A 210 7.05 8.26 -15.21
CA VAL A 210 7.06 8.31 -13.74
C VAL A 210 7.72 9.60 -13.21
N LYS A 211 8.82 10.01 -13.80
CA LYS A 211 9.51 11.26 -13.40
C LYS A 211 8.64 12.50 -13.56
N ASP A 212 7.84 12.56 -14.61
CA ASP A 212 6.91 13.68 -14.85
C ASP A 212 5.79 13.69 -13.81
N VAL A 213 5.23 12.51 -13.48
CA VAL A 213 4.20 12.36 -12.44
C VAL A 213 4.73 12.80 -11.08
N ILE A 214 5.87 12.23 -10.63
CA ILE A 214 6.48 12.58 -9.34
C ILE A 214 6.85 14.06 -9.29
N SER A 215 7.44 14.61 -10.38
CA SER A 215 7.79 16.03 -10.45
C SER A 215 6.57 16.94 -10.35
N PHE A 216 5.47 16.57 -11.00
CA PHE A 216 4.24 17.32 -10.93
C PHE A 216 3.62 17.28 -9.53
N TYR A 217 3.53 16.11 -8.91
CA TYR A 217 2.98 15.97 -7.55
C TYR A 217 3.86 16.63 -6.50
N SER A 218 5.18 16.55 -6.63
CA SER A 218 6.10 17.26 -5.72
C SER A 218 5.89 18.78 -5.73
N ARG A 219 5.59 19.36 -6.90
CA ARG A 219 5.25 20.79 -6.99
C ARG A 219 3.84 21.11 -6.48
N SER A 220 2.90 20.18 -6.62
CA SER A 220 1.49 20.39 -6.25
C SER A 220 1.21 20.18 -4.78
N PHE A 221 1.88 19.19 -4.16
CA PHE A 221 1.57 18.71 -2.81
C PHE A 221 2.71 18.90 -1.82
N GLY A 222 3.93 19.07 -2.29
CA GLY A 222 5.15 19.09 -1.47
C GLY A 222 6.11 17.95 -1.83
N PRO A 223 7.29 17.90 -1.20
CA PRO A 223 8.34 16.96 -1.57
C PRO A 223 7.90 15.48 -1.48
N TYR A 224 8.52 14.62 -2.29
CA TYR A 224 8.27 13.18 -2.24
C TYR A 224 8.57 12.63 -0.83
N PRO A 225 7.63 11.91 -0.18
CA PRO A 225 7.77 11.59 1.25
C PRO A 225 8.90 10.60 1.57
N TRP A 226 9.20 9.66 0.70
CA TRP A 226 10.04 8.50 0.99
C TRP A 226 11.41 8.55 0.30
N ILE A 227 12.06 9.71 0.30
CA ILE A 227 13.32 9.94 -0.46
C ILE A 227 14.41 8.92 -0.15
N LYS A 228 14.51 8.44 1.10
CA LYS A 228 15.53 7.47 1.53
C LYS A 228 15.24 6.03 1.10
N GLU A 229 14.00 5.72 0.79
CA GLU A 229 13.55 4.37 0.41
C GLU A 229 13.33 4.20 -1.10
N GLY A 230 13.35 5.32 -1.82
CA GLY A 230 13.13 5.31 -3.27
C GLY A 230 11.68 5.09 -3.66
N PHE A 231 11.45 4.92 -4.94
CA PHE A 231 10.16 4.65 -5.56
C PHE A 231 10.27 3.39 -6.40
N LYS A 232 9.33 2.47 -6.26
CA LYS A 232 9.29 1.24 -7.06
C LYS A 232 7.96 1.07 -7.76
N LEU A 233 8.00 0.68 -9.05
CA LEU A 233 6.87 0.03 -9.72
C LEU A 233 7.19 -1.45 -9.88
N VAL A 234 6.29 -2.29 -9.39
CA VAL A 234 6.42 -3.75 -9.46
C VAL A 234 5.27 -4.30 -10.28
N GLU A 235 5.56 -4.94 -11.41
CA GLU A 235 4.53 -5.61 -12.20
C GLU A 235 3.88 -6.70 -11.36
N GLY A 236 2.64 -6.43 -10.94
CA GLY A 236 1.85 -7.28 -10.06
C GLY A 236 0.78 -8.07 -10.81
N PRO A 237 0.29 -9.19 -10.25
CA PRO A 237 -0.75 -10.01 -10.88
C PRO A 237 -2.17 -9.39 -10.75
N TYR A 238 -2.29 -8.06 -10.68
CA TYR A 238 -3.51 -7.26 -10.55
C TYR A 238 -3.28 -5.86 -11.16
N GLU A 239 -4.32 -5.06 -11.28
CA GLU A 239 -4.30 -3.82 -12.05
C GLU A 239 -3.41 -2.74 -11.44
N GLY A 240 -3.62 -2.39 -10.18
CA GLY A 240 -2.87 -1.41 -9.41
C GLY A 240 -3.01 -1.65 -7.92
N MET A 241 -2.12 -1.09 -7.12
CA MET A 241 -2.21 -1.03 -5.66
C MET A 241 -1.13 -0.09 -5.09
N GLU A 242 -1.53 0.76 -4.18
CA GLU A 242 -0.74 1.86 -3.62
C GLU A 242 0.28 1.46 -2.55
N HIS A 243 0.78 0.24 -2.56
CA HIS A 243 1.73 -0.21 -1.55
C HIS A 243 2.93 0.75 -1.44
N GLN A 244 3.06 1.40 -0.27
CA GLN A 244 4.08 2.41 0.01
C GLN A 244 5.47 1.99 -0.50
N THR A 245 6.09 2.81 -1.34
CA THR A 245 7.40 2.60 -1.98
C THR A 245 7.54 1.32 -2.83
N ALA A 246 6.47 0.55 -3.03
CA ALA A 246 6.46 -0.69 -3.82
C ALA A 246 5.12 -0.85 -4.58
N ILE A 247 4.75 0.16 -5.35
CA ILE A 247 3.49 0.28 -6.07
C ILE A 247 3.29 -0.91 -7.01
N GLY A 248 2.12 -1.55 -6.88
CA GLY A 248 1.69 -2.60 -7.80
C GLY A 248 1.26 -2.02 -9.15
N TYR A 249 1.70 -2.62 -10.24
CA TYR A 249 1.39 -2.19 -11.58
C TYR A 249 0.95 -3.35 -12.46
N GLY A 250 -0.18 -3.24 -13.16
CA GLY A 250 -0.68 -4.28 -14.06
C GLY A 250 -1.62 -3.76 -15.14
N SER A 251 -1.57 -2.45 -15.48
CA SER A 251 -2.47 -1.81 -16.47
C SER A 251 -2.14 -2.11 -17.93
N GLY A 252 -1.17 -2.98 -18.22
CA GLY A 252 -0.85 -3.41 -19.58
C GLY A 252 -0.06 -2.41 -20.43
N TYR A 253 0.58 -1.42 -19.81
CA TYR A 253 1.46 -0.44 -20.45
C TYR A 253 0.73 0.44 -21.49
N SER A 254 -0.40 1.01 -21.08
CA SER A 254 -1.22 1.85 -21.96
C SER A 254 -1.57 3.19 -21.31
N ASN A 255 -1.53 4.26 -22.12
CA ASN A 255 -1.91 5.60 -21.67
C ASN A 255 -3.38 5.89 -21.98
N LEU A 256 -4.08 6.53 -21.05
CA LEU A 256 -5.37 7.13 -21.30
C LEU A 256 -5.21 8.47 -22.04
N ARG A 257 -5.76 8.56 -23.24
CA ARG A 257 -5.60 9.72 -24.10
C ARG A 257 -6.02 11.04 -23.44
N ARG A 258 -7.08 11.04 -22.63
CA ARG A 258 -7.60 12.25 -21.98
C ARG A 258 -6.80 12.63 -20.74
N LEU A 259 -6.27 11.66 -20.02
CA LEU A 259 -5.37 11.86 -18.89
C LEU A 259 -3.99 12.37 -19.36
N GLY A 260 -3.53 11.88 -20.49
CA GLY A 260 -2.19 12.19 -21.02
C GLY A 260 -1.08 11.36 -20.37
N GLY A 261 -1.42 10.32 -19.64
CA GLY A 261 -0.55 9.36 -18.98
C GLY A 261 -1.22 8.02 -18.73
N ASP A 262 -0.50 7.10 -18.13
CA ASP A 262 -1.03 5.83 -17.65
C ASP A 262 -1.83 6.07 -16.36
N HIS A 263 -3.07 5.60 -16.34
CA HIS A 263 -3.98 5.80 -15.21
C HIS A 263 -3.41 5.24 -13.90
N ILE A 264 -2.93 4.00 -13.93
CA ILE A 264 -2.40 3.35 -12.72
C ILE A 264 -1.14 4.05 -12.22
N ILE A 265 -0.21 4.43 -13.11
CA ILE A 265 0.97 5.18 -12.69
C ILE A 265 0.57 6.52 -12.03
N VAL A 266 -0.39 7.24 -12.61
CA VAL A 266 -0.84 8.53 -12.08
C VAL A 266 -1.57 8.37 -10.76
N HIS A 267 -2.52 7.44 -10.66
CA HIS A 267 -3.33 7.19 -9.49
C HIS A 267 -2.49 6.67 -8.32
N GLU A 268 -1.81 5.55 -8.51
CA GLU A 268 -1.06 4.89 -7.43
C GLU A 268 0.15 5.73 -6.96
N THR A 269 0.75 6.55 -7.84
CA THR A 269 1.80 7.48 -7.40
C THR A 269 1.24 8.61 -6.52
N ALA A 270 -0.01 9.04 -6.72
CA ALA A 270 -0.63 10.06 -5.87
C ALA A 270 -0.81 9.57 -4.44
N HIS A 271 -1.05 8.29 -4.25
CA HIS A 271 -1.18 7.66 -2.94
C HIS A 271 0.10 7.73 -2.09
N GLU A 272 1.28 7.94 -2.67
CA GLU A 272 2.48 8.17 -1.86
C GLU A 272 2.33 9.41 -0.96
N TRP A 273 1.57 10.43 -1.40
CA TRP A 273 1.16 11.58 -0.58
C TRP A 273 -0.15 11.34 0.17
N TRP A 274 -1.19 10.85 -0.53
CA TRP A 274 -2.57 10.74 -0.04
C TRP A 274 -2.95 9.28 0.19
N GLY A 275 -2.83 8.82 1.42
CA GLY A 275 -3.02 7.42 1.80
C GLY A 275 -1.81 6.84 2.51
N ASN A 276 -0.60 7.09 1.98
CA ASN A 276 0.63 6.61 2.60
C ASN A 276 1.21 7.66 3.55
N ALA A 277 1.57 8.85 3.08
CA ALA A 277 2.14 9.89 3.93
C ALA A 277 1.07 10.60 4.78
N VAL A 278 -0.04 10.98 4.19
CA VAL A 278 -1.23 11.48 4.90
C VAL A 278 -2.26 10.36 4.93
N SER A 279 -2.31 9.64 6.04
CA SER A 279 -3.20 8.51 6.24
C SER A 279 -4.38 8.88 7.14
N VAL A 280 -5.49 8.15 7.01
CA VAL A 280 -6.66 8.30 7.88
C VAL A 280 -6.51 7.47 9.14
N SER A 281 -7.07 7.92 10.24
CA SER A 281 -7.11 7.14 11.49
C SER A 281 -8.26 6.13 11.53
N ASP A 282 -9.22 6.24 10.63
CA ASP A 282 -10.38 5.36 10.50
C ASP A 282 -10.77 5.23 9.02
N PHE A 283 -11.09 4.03 8.58
CA PHE A 283 -11.56 3.78 7.20
C PHE A 283 -12.87 4.50 6.84
N SER A 284 -13.60 5.03 7.83
CA SER A 284 -14.73 5.92 7.57
C SER A 284 -14.35 7.12 6.69
N ASP A 285 -13.10 7.57 6.77
CA ASP A 285 -12.58 8.72 6.05
C ASP A 285 -11.71 8.34 4.82
N ILE A 286 -11.80 7.10 4.33
CA ILE A 286 -10.99 6.58 3.21
C ILE A 286 -11.08 7.44 1.93
N TRP A 287 -12.10 8.29 1.80
CA TRP A 287 -12.19 9.25 0.72
C TRP A 287 -11.02 10.25 0.67
N LEU A 288 -10.31 10.45 1.80
CA LEU A 288 -9.08 11.24 1.85
C LEU A 288 -7.93 10.54 1.10
N HIS A 289 -7.93 9.21 1.02
CA HIS A 289 -7.01 8.48 0.17
C HIS A 289 -7.50 8.52 -1.28
N GLU A 290 -8.64 7.93 -1.54
CA GLU A 290 -9.14 7.63 -2.87
C GLU A 290 -9.65 8.87 -3.63
N GLY A 291 -10.36 9.75 -2.94
CA GLY A 291 -10.86 11.00 -3.53
C GLY A 291 -9.71 11.95 -3.88
N PHE A 292 -8.67 12.02 -3.06
CA PHE A 292 -7.48 12.83 -3.35
C PHE A 292 -6.65 12.22 -4.48
N ALA A 293 -6.45 10.90 -4.52
CA ALA A 293 -5.77 10.24 -5.62
C ALA A 293 -6.52 10.42 -6.95
N THR A 294 -7.84 10.23 -6.94
CA THR A 294 -8.70 10.46 -8.12
C THR A 294 -8.69 11.93 -8.56
N TYR A 295 -8.67 12.88 -7.62
CA TYR A 295 -8.53 14.29 -7.97
C TYR A 295 -7.14 14.62 -8.54
N SER A 296 -6.12 13.91 -8.07
CA SER A 296 -4.75 14.03 -8.60
C SER A 296 -4.66 13.65 -10.07
N GLU A 297 -5.46 12.69 -10.53
CA GLU A 297 -5.61 12.37 -11.94
C GLU A 297 -6.16 13.57 -12.75
N MET A 298 -7.18 14.23 -12.20
CA MET A 298 -7.81 15.38 -12.86
C MET A 298 -6.83 16.54 -13.02
N ILE A 299 -6.08 16.89 -11.96
CA ILE A 299 -5.09 17.97 -12.05
C ILE A 299 -3.86 17.59 -12.89
N PHE A 300 -3.51 16.29 -12.94
CA PHE A 300 -2.49 15.80 -13.87
C PHE A 300 -2.97 15.91 -15.33
N ALA A 301 -4.23 15.59 -15.62
CA ALA A 301 -4.82 15.82 -16.94
C ALA A 301 -4.79 17.31 -17.33
N GLU A 302 -5.04 18.22 -16.37
CA GLU A 302 -4.89 19.66 -16.56
C GLU A 302 -3.45 20.04 -16.91
N HIS A 303 -2.48 19.54 -16.16
CA HIS A 303 -1.05 19.75 -16.41
C HIS A 303 -0.62 19.27 -17.80
N LYS A 304 -1.11 18.11 -18.24
CA LYS A 304 -0.70 17.51 -19.52
C LYS A 304 -1.44 18.05 -20.73
N LYS A 305 -2.68 18.46 -20.58
CA LYS A 305 -3.62 18.73 -21.71
C LYS A 305 -4.38 20.05 -21.57
N GLY A 306 -4.23 20.76 -20.46
CA GLY A 306 -4.96 21.98 -20.16
C GLY A 306 -6.33 21.76 -19.50
N TYR A 307 -6.88 22.85 -18.96
CA TYR A 307 -8.08 22.82 -18.12
C TYR A 307 -9.30 22.20 -18.80
N ASP A 308 -9.58 22.54 -20.06
CA ASP A 308 -10.73 21.97 -20.79
C ASP A 308 -10.63 20.44 -20.91
N SER A 309 -9.42 19.90 -21.10
CA SER A 309 -9.19 18.46 -21.14
C SER A 309 -9.42 17.80 -19.78
N SER A 310 -9.05 18.47 -18.70
CA SER A 310 -9.30 17.97 -17.34
C SER A 310 -10.81 17.92 -17.04
N LEU A 311 -11.57 18.91 -17.48
CA LEU A 311 -13.04 18.89 -17.35
C LEU A 311 -13.68 17.75 -18.16
N LEU A 312 -13.16 17.46 -19.37
CA LEU A 312 -13.60 16.32 -20.15
C LEU A 312 -13.21 14.98 -19.48
N TYR A 313 -12.03 14.92 -18.87
CA TYR A 313 -11.63 13.77 -18.05
C TYR A 313 -12.59 13.58 -16.88
N ALA A 314 -12.81 14.61 -16.07
CA ALA A 314 -13.72 14.57 -14.93
C ALA A 314 -15.13 14.15 -15.34
N ARG A 315 -15.67 14.68 -16.43
CA ARG A 315 -17.01 14.34 -16.93
C ARG A 315 -17.16 12.86 -17.29
N HIS A 316 -16.14 12.26 -17.91
CA HIS A 316 -16.26 10.91 -18.46
C HIS A 316 -15.75 9.81 -17.50
N TRP A 317 -14.77 10.13 -16.66
CA TRP A 317 -14.08 9.13 -15.82
C TRP A 317 -14.36 9.30 -14.32
N ILE A 318 -14.89 10.45 -13.91
CA ILE A 318 -15.18 10.75 -12.51
C ILE A 318 -16.70 10.95 -12.32
N SER A 319 -17.25 12.07 -12.77
CA SER A 319 -18.61 12.45 -12.44
C SER A 319 -19.68 11.52 -13.01
N GLY A 320 -19.41 10.84 -14.12
CA GLY A 320 -20.30 9.84 -14.70
C GLY A 320 -20.52 8.58 -13.87
N TRP A 321 -19.67 8.35 -12.87
CA TRP A 321 -19.73 7.20 -11.99
C TRP A 321 -20.26 7.51 -10.58
N ILE A 322 -20.52 8.79 -10.28
CA ILE A 322 -21.13 9.21 -9.00
C ILE A 322 -22.57 8.72 -8.96
N ASN A 323 -22.93 7.97 -7.94
CA ASN A 323 -24.26 7.40 -7.79
C ASN A 323 -25.07 8.00 -6.62
N ASN A 324 -24.44 8.68 -5.67
CA ASN A 324 -25.05 9.32 -4.49
C ASN A 324 -25.89 8.39 -3.59
N LYS A 325 -25.59 7.09 -3.56
CA LYS A 325 -26.31 6.14 -2.72
C LYS A 325 -25.82 6.15 -1.28
N LEU A 326 -24.52 6.35 -1.08
CA LEU A 326 -23.90 6.36 0.23
C LEU A 326 -23.23 7.72 0.51
N PRO A 327 -23.10 8.11 1.78
CA PRO A 327 -22.26 9.25 2.15
C PRO A 327 -20.79 8.95 1.83
N VAL A 328 -20.01 10.00 1.61
CA VAL A 328 -18.56 9.88 1.37
C VAL A 328 -17.84 9.43 2.64
N ILE A 329 -18.35 9.86 3.81
CA ILE A 329 -17.86 9.41 5.12
C ILE A 329 -18.59 8.10 5.45
N GLY A 330 -17.83 7.05 5.70
CA GLY A 330 -18.33 5.72 6.03
C GLY A 330 -18.73 5.56 7.51
N PRO A 331 -19.07 4.33 7.94
CA PRO A 331 -19.29 4.04 9.36
C PRO A 331 -17.96 4.09 10.12
N PRO A 332 -17.95 4.65 11.36
CA PRO A 332 -16.75 4.71 12.17
C PRO A 332 -16.37 3.35 12.79
N ASP A 333 -15.18 3.27 13.34
CA ASP A 333 -14.63 2.10 14.06
C ASP A 333 -14.55 0.83 13.21
N VAL A 334 -14.25 0.95 11.92
CA VAL A 334 -13.99 -0.20 11.05
C VAL A 334 -12.48 -0.39 10.86
N SER A 335 -12.05 -1.64 10.87
CA SER A 335 -10.64 -2.00 10.65
C SER A 335 -10.27 -2.21 9.19
N TYR A 336 -11.27 -2.24 8.31
CA TYR A 336 -11.12 -2.35 6.86
C TYR A 336 -12.35 -1.76 6.18
N TRP A 337 -12.17 -1.33 4.95
CA TRP A 337 -13.23 -0.70 4.18
C TRP A 337 -14.22 -1.73 3.62
N ASP A 338 -15.49 -1.64 4.01
CA ASP A 338 -16.60 -2.47 3.50
C ASP A 338 -17.53 -1.67 2.56
N SER A 339 -17.06 -0.55 2.01
CA SER A 339 -17.84 0.22 1.06
C SER A 339 -17.85 -0.47 -0.31
N LYS A 340 -19.03 -0.67 -0.85
CA LYS A 340 -19.25 -1.19 -2.22
C LYS A 340 -19.53 -0.07 -3.21
N ASP A 341 -19.23 1.15 -2.84
CA ASP A 341 -19.60 2.35 -3.60
C ASP A 341 -18.37 3.14 -4.01
N ASN A 342 -18.29 3.48 -5.29
CA ASN A 342 -17.22 4.28 -5.87
C ASN A 342 -17.32 5.78 -5.52
N ASP A 343 -18.29 6.20 -4.72
CA ASP A 343 -18.47 7.62 -4.36
C ASP A 343 -17.31 8.15 -3.51
N VAL A 344 -16.59 7.30 -2.76
CA VAL A 344 -15.36 7.70 -2.04
C VAL A 344 -14.28 8.19 -3.01
N TYR A 345 -14.15 7.58 -4.18
CA TYR A 345 -13.28 8.02 -5.29
C TYR A 345 -13.85 9.25 -5.99
N ASN A 346 -14.95 9.04 -6.65
CA ASN A 346 -15.48 9.96 -7.67
C ASN A 346 -16.11 11.20 -7.05
N LYS A 347 -16.97 11.03 -6.05
CA LYS A 347 -17.60 12.14 -5.34
C LYS A 347 -16.57 12.86 -4.46
N GLY A 348 -15.65 12.11 -3.81
CA GLY A 348 -14.52 12.68 -3.08
C GLY A 348 -13.70 13.63 -3.95
N ALA A 349 -13.31 13.21 -5.16
CA ALA A 349 -12.59 14.04 -6.11
C ALA A 349 -13.40 15.30 -6.51
N MET A 350 -14.71 15.16 -6.72
CA MET A 350 -15.55 16.31 -7.10
C MET A 350 -15.80 17.28 -5.94
N ILE A 351 -15.70 16.85 -4.69
CA ILE A 351 -15.69 17.74 -3.52
C ILE A 351 -14.45 18.64 -3.58
N LEU A 352 -13.26 18.08 -3.81
CA LEU A 352 -12.02 18.85 -3.95
C LEU A 352 -12.09 19.83 -5.12
N HIS A 353 -12.62 19.39 -6.27
CA HIS A 353 -12.82 20.26 -7.42
C HIS A 353 -13.81 21.40 -7.10
N THR A 354 -14.86 21.12 -6.35
CA THR A 354 -15.82 22.14 -5.92
C THR A 354 -15.17 23.16 -4.98
N ILE A 355 -14.38 22.72 -4.00
CA ILE A 355 -13.63 23.60 -3.11
C ILE A 355 -12.73 24.53 -3.92
N ARG A 356 -11.93 24.00 -4.87
CA ARG A 356 -11.06 24.80 -5.75
C ARG A 356 -11.84 25.87 -6.51
N ASN A 357 -13.02 25.52 -7.05
CA ASN A 357 -13.84 26.47 -7.79
C ASN A 357 -14.51 27.53 -6.88
N VAL A 358 -14.91 27.14 -5.66
CA VAL A 358 -15.48 28.09 -4.68
C VAL A 358 -14.41 29.09 -4.22
N LEU A 359 -13.20 28.64 -3.98
CA LEU A 359 -12.06 29.51 -3.65
C LEU A 359 -11.74 30.48 -4.80
N ASN A 360 -11.93 30.04 -6.04
CA ASN A 360 -11.62 30.79 -7.26
C ASN A 360 -10.18 31.33 -7.28
N ASP A 361 -9.28 30.67 -6.57
CA ASP A 361 -7.85 30.94 -6.48
C ASP A 361 -7.08 29.61 -6.44
N SER A 362 -6.51 29.25 -7.58
CA SER A 362 -5.76 27.99 -7.69
C SER A 362 -4.47 28.00 -6.87
N THR A 363 -3.83 29.15 -6.69
CA THR A 363 -2.61 29.26 -5.87
C THR A 363 -2.95 28.94 -4.43
N LEU A 364 -3.97 29.61 -3.87
CA LEU A 364 -4.44 29.36 -2.52
C LEU A 364 -4.88 27.90 -2.34
N PHE A 365 -5.52 27.30 -3.34
CA PHE A 365 -5.94 25.89 -3.25
C PHE A 365 -4.74 24.93 -3.11
N PHE A 366 -3.70 25.12 -3.93
CA PHE A 366 -2.50 24.27 -3.82
C PHE A 366 -1.68 24.57 -2.57
N ASP A 367 -1.63 25.82 -2.09
CA ASP A 367 -1.01 26.17 -0.81
C ASP A 367 -1.72 25.46 0.37
N ILE A 368 -3.05 25.35 0.32
CA ILE A 368 -3.83 24.58 1.30
C ILE A 368 -3.44 23.09 1.26
N LEU A 369 -3.33 22.49 0.06
CA LEU A 369 -2.95 21.07 -0.05
C LEU A 369 -1.53 20.83 0.45
N GLN A 370 -0.58 21.70 0.13
CA GLN A 370 0.80 21.61 0.63
C GLN A 370 0.88 21.77 2.15
N THR A 371 0.11 22.71 2.71
CA THR A 371 0.03 22.91 4.16
C THR A 371 -0.57 21.68 4.82
N PHE A 372 -1.67 21.16 4.30
CA PHE A 372 -2.31 19.94 4.81
C PHE A 372 -1.34 18.75 4.79
N TYR A 373 -0.63 18.55 3.68
CA TYR A 373 0.39 17.51 3.60
C TYR A 373 1.50 17.73 4.64
N SER A 374 2.05 18.95 4.74
CA SER A 374 3.18 19.21 5.64
C SER A 374 2.84 19.08 7.14
N GLU A 375 1.57 19.31 7.50
CA GLU A 375 1.09 19.25 8.89
C GLU A 375 0.67 17.83 9.30
N HIS A 376 0.29 16.98 8.35
CA HIS A 376 -0.31 15.67 8.63
C HIS A 376 0.47 14.47 8.09
N ALA A 377 1.51 14.70 7.30
CA ALA A 377 2.34 13.60 6.82
C ALA A 377 3.08 12.92 7.97
N VAL A 378 3.01 11.60 8.02
CA VAL A 378 3.85 10.78 8.92
C VAL A 378 5.29 10.82 8.42
N SER A 379 6.24 11.07 9.33
CA SER A 379 7.67 11.25 9.01
C SER A 379 8.57 10.53 10.00
#